data_6dfa6b058fab4b4470f63e00879c697d
#
_entry.id   6dfa6b058fab4b4470f63e00879c697d
#
_cell.length_a   1.000
_cell.length_b   1.000
_cell.length_c   1.000
_cell.angle_alpha   90.00
_cell.angle_beta   90.00
_cell.angle_gamma   90.00
#
_symmetry.space_group_name_H-M   'P 1'
#
loop_
_entity.id
_entity.type
_entity.pdbx_description
1 polymer ?
#
loop_
_entity_poly.entity_id
_entity_poly.type
_entity_poly.pdbx_seq_one_letter_code
_entity_poly.pdbx_strand_id
1 'polypeptide(L)'
;MKCKNWPIGVCSWSLRTDIRGVADAMKRIGIDTVHLGVRAALGAGGNDFLTAVQNQNWTISATMIDFPQEDYTTLDSIKVTGGVGPDKYWEQNQELFLGAADVTVKLGVKYLSMHAGFIDESDVSYSEIFYERIVSLADAAGEKDIMLLLETGQETAEELRNFLEELDHPAIGVNFDPANMILYDKGNPIEAVRVLAPWVKHIHVKDANRTTQPGTWGTEVPWGNGQVQSEAFLKTLGEIGFDGTLAIEREAGDDRFGDVKLAAERLSSVG
;
A
#
# COMPACT_ATOMS: atom_id res chain seq x y z
N MET A 1 -13.49 14.47 1.01
CA MET A 1 -13.10 14.76 2.41
C MET A 1 -11.59 15.02 2.47
N LYS A 2 -11.10 15.82 3.43
CA LYS A 2 -9.67 16.16 3.55
C LYS A 2 -9.21 16.18 5.00
N CYS A 3 -7.94 15.83 5.21
CA CYS A 3 -7.16 16.10 6.42
C CYS A 3 -6.16 17.21 6.07
N LYS A 4 -6.29 18.41 6.62
CA LYS A 4 -5.56 19.60 6.13
C LYS A 4 -5.71 19.75 4.60
N ASN A 5 -4.62 19.62 3.84
CA ASN A 5 -4.63 19.70 2.37
C ASN A 5 -4.71 18.32 1.68
N TRP A 6 -4.54 17.22 2.42
CA TRP A 6 -4.48 15.88 1.85
C TRP A 6 -5.87 15.31 1.62
N PRO A 7 -6.18 14.79 0.43
CA PRO A 7 -7.39 14.01 0.21
C PRO A 7 -7.42 12.79 1.13
N ILE A 8 -8.60 12.49 1.70
CA ILE A 8 -8.83 11.26 2.46
C ILE A 8 -9.50 10.27 1.51
N GLY A 9 -8.87 9.12 1.32
CA GLY A 9 -9.37 7.99 0.58
C GLY A 9 -9.59 6.76 1.45
N VAL A 10 -10.04 5.67 0.83
CA VAL A 10 -10.17 4.35 1.45
C VAL A 10 -9.61 3.28 0.54
N CYS A 11 -8.94 2.28 1.11
CA CYS A 11 -8.53 1.08 0.39
C CYS A 11 -9.78 0.19 0.14
N SER A 12 -10.07 -0.12 -1.13
CA SER A 12 -11.30 -0.82 -1.50
C SER A 12 -11.46 -2.18 -0.81
N TRP A 13 -10.35 -2.90 -0.57
CA TRP A 13 -10.33 -4.20 0.12
C TRP A 13 -10.65 -4.12 1.61
N SER A 14 -10.43 -2.96 2.24
CA SER A 14 -10.73 -2.76 3.66
C SER A 14 -12.20 -2.96 4.01
N LEU A 15 -13.10 -2.76 3.06
CA LEU A 15 -14.56 -2.85 3.26
C LEU A 15 -15.12 -4.27 3.06
N ARG A 16 -14.30 -5.24 2.60
CA ARG A 16 -14.67 -6.66 2.38
C ARG A 16 -15.98 -6.86 1.62
N THR A 17 -16.18 -6.08 0.56
CA THR A 17 -17.39 -6.13 -0.26
C THR A 17 -17.05 -5.88 -1.73
N ASP A 18 -18.02 -6.05 -2.62
CA ASP A 18 -17.89 -5.73 -4.03
C ASP A 18 -17.86 -4.20 -4.28
N ILE A 19 -17.61 -3.80 -5.53
CA ILE A 19 -17.53 -2.38 -5.92
C ILE A 19 -18.79 -1.57 -5.56
N ARG A 20 -19.97 -2.20 -5.59
CA ARG A 20 -21.22 -1.53 -5.21
C ARG A 20 -21.27 -1.27 -3.70
N GLY A 21 -20.89 -2.26 -2.91
CA GLY A 21 -20.80 -2.12 -1.47
C GLY A 21 -19.73 -1.10 -1.05
N VAL A 22 -18.58 -1.06 -1.76
CA VAL A 22 -17.57 -0.01 -1.58
C VAL A 22 -18.17 1.37 -1.86
N ALA A 23 -18.90 1.53 -2.97
CA ALA A 23 -19.54 2.79 -3.34
C ALA A 23 -20.55 3.26 -2.28
N ASP A 24 -21.39 2.35 -1.80
CA ASP A 24 -22.39 2.66 -0.77
C ASP A 24 -21.72 3.06 0.56
N ALA A 25 -20.65 2.37 0.95
CA ALA A 25 -19.89 2.70 2.14
C ALA A 25 -19.21 4.07 2.03
N MET A 26 -18.51 4.33 0.92
CA MET A 26 -17.85 5.61 0.65
C MET A 26 -18.84 6.78 0.68
N LYS A 27 -20.02 6.60 0.05
CA LYS A 27 -21.10 7.61 0.06
C LYS A 27 -21.59 7.89 1.48
N ARG A 28 -21.77 6.87 2.32
CA ARG A 28 -22.23 6.99 3.70
C ARG A 28 -21.20 7.68 4.60
N ILE A 29 -19.89 7.48 4.31
CA ILE A 29 -18.80 8.13 5.03
C ILE A 29 -18.56 9.56 4.52
N GLY A 30 -18.88 9.84 3.25
CA GLY A 30 -18.62 11.11 2.58
C GLY A 30 -17.22 11.20 1.96
N ILE A 31 -16.63 10.06 1.55
CA ILE A 31 -15.36 9.94 0.84
C ILE A 31 -15.65 9.69 -0.64
N ASP A 32 -14.87 10.31 -1.52
CA ASP A 32 -14.92 10.16 -2.98
C ASP A 32 -13.58 9.68 -3.58
N THR A 33 -12.59 9.43 -2.74
CA THR A 33 -11.25 8.99 -3.14
C THR A 33 -11.04 7.54 -2.72
N VAL A 34 -10.45 6.72 -3.62
CA VAL A 34 -10.21 5.29 -3.39
C VAL A 34 -8.80 4.89 -3.81
N HIS A 35 -8.15 4.06 -3.02
CA HIS A 35 -7.04 3.21 -3.43
C HIS A 35 -7.64 1.86 -3.86
N LEU A 36 -7.56 1.54 -5.13
CA LEU A 36 -8.34 0.49 -5.75
C LEU A 36 -7.54 -0.80 -5.93
N GLY A 37 -7.96 -1.90 -5.28
CA GLY A 37 -7.45 -3.23 -5.60
C GLY A 37 -7.92 -3.66 -6.98
N VAL A 38 -7.00 -4.04 -7.88
CA VAL A 38 -7.32 -4.29 -9.30
C VAL A 38 -7.22 -5.75 -9.73
N ARG A 39 -6.86 -6.68 -8.84
CA ARG A 39 -6.76 -8.11 -9.21
C ARG A 39 -8.04 -8.67 -9.83
N ALA A 40 -9.21 -8.23 -9.36
CA ALA A 40 -10.49 -8.64 -9.92
C ALA A 40 -10.69 -8.23 -11.39
N ALA A 41 -10.01 -7.17 -11.85
CA ALA A 41 -10.03 -6.75 -13.25
C ALA A 41 -9.30 -7.71 -14.19
N LEU A 42 -8.41 -8.55 -13.67
CA LEU A 42 -7.59 -9.50 -14.45
C LEU A 42 -8.26 -10.87 -14.64
N GLY A 43 -9.35 -11.12 -13.95
CA GLY A 43 -10.10 -12.38 -14.02
C GLY A 43 -11.23 -12.38 -15.05
N ALA A 44 -11.99 -13.47 -15.10
CA ALA A 44 -13.10 -13.68 -16.03
C ALA A 44 -14.20 -12.60 -15.95
N GLY A 45 -14.38 -11.94 -14.81
CA GLY A 45 -15.32 -10.83 -14.59
C GLY A 45 -14.70 -9.42 -14.74
N GLY A 46 -13.50 -9.30 -15.29
CA GLY A 46 -12.73 -8.06 -15.30
C GLY A 46 -13.43 -6.89 -15.99
N ASN A 47 -14.12 -7.12 -17.08
CA ASN A 47 -14.87 -6.07 -17.77
C ASN A 47 -16.06 -5.56 -16.94
N ASP A 48 -16.76 -6.43 -16.22
CA ASP A 48 -17.87 -6.04 -15.37
C ASP A 48 -17.35 -5.23 -14.17
N PHE A 49 -16.22 -5.64 -13.59
CA PHE A 49 -15.53 -4.91 -12.54
C PHE A 49 -15.15 -3.49 -13.01
N LEU A 50 -14.46 -3.38 -14.15
CA LEU A 50 -14.05 -2.08 -14.72
C LEU A 50 -15.26 -1.19 -15.03
N THR A 51 -16.33 -1.76 -15.58
CA THR A 51 -17.57 -1.03 -15.85
C THR A 51 -18.19 -0.53 -14.53
N ALA A 52 -18.20 -1.35 -13.49
CA ALA A 52 -18.72 -0.95 -12.19
C ALA A 52 -17.90 0.18 -11.56
N VAL A 53 -16.57 0.14 -11.69
CA VAL A 53 -15.66 1.21 -11.24
C VAL A 53 -15.87 2.50 -12.04
N GLN A 54 -15.90 2.43 -13.36
CA GLN A 54 -16.04 3.59 -14.25
C GLN A 54 -17.41 4.30 -14.09
N ASN A 55 -18.42 3.60 -13.61
CA ASN A 55 -19.72 4.19 -13.28
C ASN A 55 -19.73 4.97 -11.97
N GLN A 56 -18.62 4.98 -11.22
CA GLN A 56 -18.49 5.79 -10.01
C GLN A 56 -17.80 7.12 -10.33
N ASN A 57 -18.19 8.16 -9.61
CA ASN A 57 -17.50 9.46 -9.66
C ASN A 57 -16.36 9.50 -8.62
N TRP A 58 -15.45 8.51 -8.69
CA TRP A 58 -14.34 8.43 -7.78
C TRP A 58 -13.08 9.12 -8.30
N THR A 59 -12.29 9.66 -7.39
CA THR A 59 -10.87 9.89 -7.63
C THR A 59 -10.12 8.63 -7.23
N ILE A 60 -9.48 7.94 -8.16
CA ILE A 60 -8.64 6.79 -7.86
C ILE A 60 -7.23 7.31 -7.61
N SER A 61 -6.77 7.27 -6.34
CA SER A 61 -5.48 7.83 -5.93
C SER A 61 -4.31 6.94 -6.32
N ALA A 62 -4.51 5.64 -6.28
CA ALA A 62 -3.58 4.60 -6.70
C ALA A 62 -4.36 3.31 -6.99
N THR A 63 -3.76 2.39 -7.71
CA THR A 63 -4.20 1.00 -7.82
C THR A 63 -3.27 0.10 -7.02
N MET A 64 -3.75 -1.09 -6.62
CA MET A 64 -2.99 -2.09 -5.87
C MET A 64 -3.15 -3.45 -6.52
N ILE A 65 -2.03 -4.15 -6.71
CA ILE A 65 -2.02 -5.56 -7.05
C ILE A 65 -1.48 -6.38 -5.87
N ASP A 66 -2.20 -7.42 -5.51
CA ASP A 66 -1.82 -8.44 -4.53
C ASP A 66 -1.57 -9.77 -5.26
N PHE A 67 -0.71 -10.60 -4.72
CA PHE A 67 -0.32 -11.85 -5.34
C PHE A 67 -0.95 -13.04 -4.62
N PRO A 68 -1.53 -14.02 -5.37
CA PRO A 68 -2.36 -15.07 -4.79
C PRO A 68 -1.62 -16.06 -3.88
N GLN A 69 -0.29 -16.13 -3.96
CA GLN A 69 0.52 -17.02 -3.15
C GLN A 69 0.91 -16.43 -1.79
N GLU A 70 0.68 -15.15 -1.55
CA GLU A 70 1.10 -14.48 -0.31
C GLU A 70 0.37 -15.07 0.89
N ASP A 71 1.14 -15.61 1.83
CA ASP A 71 0.65 -16.24 3.05
C ASP A 71 1.04 -15.41 4.29
N TYR A 72 0.10 -14.61 4.76
CA TYR A 72 0.25 -13.73 5.94
C TYR A 72 -0.04 -14.45 7.28
N THR A 73 -0.08 -15.79 7.30
CA THR A 73 -0.34 -16.55 8.54
C THR A 73 0.73 -16.30 9.60
N THR A 74 2.01 -16.27 9.19
CA THR A 74 3.16 -15.98 10.05
C THR A 74 4.15 -15.06 9.33
N LEU A 75 5.09 -14.44 10.08
CA LEU A 75 6.19 -13.69 9.49
C LEU A 75 7.10 -14.58 8.62
N ASP A 76 7.29 -15.82 9.03
CA ASP A 76 8.11 -16.79 8.26
C ASP A 76 7.41 -17.21 6.95
N SER A 77 6.09 -17.43 6.97
CA SER A 77 5.35 -17.80 5.75
C SER A 77 5.34 -16.66 4.73
N ILE A 78 5.09 -15.43 5.14
CA ILE A 78 5.10 -14.30 4.20
C ILE A 78 6.53 -14.00 3.69
N LYS A 79 7.57 -14.24 4.49
CA LYS A 79 8.97 -14.07 4.05
C LYS A 79 9.29 -14.95 2.84
N VAL A 80 8.74 -16.16 2.77
CA VAL A 80 9.03 -17.12 1.69
C VAL A 80 7.98 -17.14 0.56
N THR A 81 6.86 -16.43 0.73
CA THR A 81 5.78 -16.38 -0.26
C THR A 81 5.51 -14.97 -0.79
N GLY A 82 6.03 -13.94 -0.14
CA GLY A 82 5.66 -12.55 -0.41
C GLY A 82 6.27 -11.98 -1.68
N GLY A 83 5.47 -11.19 -2.37
CA GLY A 83 5.89 -10.35 -3.47
C GLY A 83 6.49 -11.08 -4.66
N VAL A 84 7.55 -10.49 -5.22
CA VAL A 84 8.22 -10.96 -6.44
C VAL A 84 9.57 -11.67 -6.18
N GLY A 85 9.95 -11.81 -4.89
CA GLY A 85 11.19 -12.47 -4.50
C GLY A 85 11.25 -13.96 -4.85
N PRO A 86 10.23 -14.80 -4.55
CA PRO A 86 10.30 -16.24 -4.76
C PRO A 86 10.26 -16.62 -6.24
N ASP A 87 11.28 -17.35 -6.73
CA ASP A 87 11.42 -17.79 -8.14
C ASP A 87 10.20 -18.55 -8.66
N LYS A 88 9.63 -19.39 -7.80
CA LYS A 88 8.48 -20.24 -8.15
C LYS A 88 7.28 -19.45 -8.67
N TYR A 89 7.14 -18.21 -8.25
CA TYR A 89 5.96 -17.40 -8.55
C TYR A 89 6.27 -16.21 -9.48
N TRP A 90 7.55 -16.02 -9.84
CA TRP A 90 7.97 -14.82 -10.58
C TRP A 90 7.21 -14.62 -11.89
N GLU A 91 7.16 -15.63 -12.76
CA GLU A 91 6.49 -15.51 -14.06
C GLU A 91 5.02 -15.11 -13.91
N GLN A 92 4.31 -15.77 -12.99
CA GLN A 92 2.91 -15.46 -12.72
C GLN A 92 2.74 -14.05 -12.16
N ASN A 93 3.59 -13.64 -11.22
CA ASN A 93 3.51 -12.33 -10.57
C ASN A 93 3.86 -11.21 -11.55
N GLN A 94 4.83 -11.42 -12.42
CA GLN A 94 5.15 -10.49 -13.51
C GLN A 94 3.94 -10.31 -14.44
N GLU A 95 3.29 -11.39 -14.86
CA GLU A 95 2.08 -11.33 -15.69
C GLU A 95 0.94 -10.56 -15.01
N LEU A 96 0.70 -10.83 -13.71
CA LEU A 96 -0.30 -10.10 -12.92
C LEU A 96 0.04 -8.61 -12.80
N PHE A 97 1.31 -8.27 -12.56
CA PHE A 97 1.74 -6.88 -12.49
C PHE A 97 1.54 -6.16 -13.83
N LEU A 98 1.96 -6.76 -14.94
CA LEU A 98 1.80 -6.18 -16.27
C LEU A 98 0.32 -5.94 -16.62
N GLY A 99 -0.54 -6.91 -16.30
CA GLY A 99 -1.98 -6.75 -16.45
C GLY A 99 -2.56 -5.64 -15.55
N ALA A 100 -2.10 -5.54 -14.30
CA ALA A 100 -2.47 -4.46 -13.40
C ALA A 100 -1.99 -3.09 -13.90
N ALA A 101 -0.80 -3.01 -14.50
CA ALA A 101 -0.29 -1.79 -15.12
C ALA A 101 -1.20 -1.33 -16.28
N ASP A 102 -1.64 -2.25 -17.14
CA ASP A 102 -2.60 -1.94 -18.21
C ASP A 102 -3.95 -1.43 -17.67
N VAL A 103 -4.44 -2.04 -16.60
CA VAL A 103 -5.66 -1.59 -15.91
C VAL A 103 -5.47 -0.20 -15.30
N THR A 104 -4.31 0.07 -14.68
CA THR A 104 -3.96 1.37 -14.09
C THR A 104 -3.99 2.47 -15.14
N VAL A 105 -3.36 2.24 -16.29
CA VAL A 105 -3.40 3.16 -17.45
C VAL A 105 -4.83 3.37 -17.95
N LYS A 106 -5.60 2.28 -18.13
CA LYS A 106 -7.00 2.34 -18.60
C LYS A 106 -7.90 3.16 -17.67
N LEU A 107 -7.59 3.18 -16.37
CA LEU A 107 -8.30 3.99 -15.36
C LEU A 107 -7.76 5.43 -15.25
N GLY A 108 -6.69 5.78 -15.97
CA GLY A 108 -6.07 7.10 -15.93
C GLY A 108 -5.32 7.39 -14.62
N VAL A 109 -4.88 6.35 -13.93
CA VAL A 109 -4.20 6.43 -12.63
C VAL A 109 -2.68 6.45 -12.83
N LYS A 110 -1.95 7.18 -11.98
CA LYS A 110 -0.49 7.34 -12.08
C LYS A 110 0.31 6.37 -11.24
N TYR A 111 -0.30 5.75 -10.24
CA TYR A 111 0.38 4.92 -9.26
C TYR A 111 -0.18 3.51 -9.25
N LEU A 112 0.70 2.52 -9.34
CA LEU A 112 0.41 1.11 -9.09
C LEU A 112 1.25 0.65 -7.91
N SER A 113 0.63 0.21 -6.83
CA SER A 113 1.33 -0.28 -5.64
C SER A 113 1.28 -1.80 -5.53
N MET A 114 2.26 -2.34 -4.82
CA MET A 114 2.34 -3.75 -4.45
C MET A 114 3.22 -3.96 -3.22
N HIS A 115 3.04 -5.08 -2.52
CA HIS A 115 4.08 -5.62 -1.66
C HIS A 115 5.18 -6.25 -2.52
N ALA A 116 6.41 -5.73 -2.40
CA ALA A 116 7.51 -6.21 -3.24
C ALA A 116 8.04 -7.59 -2.81
N GLY A 117 7.93 -7.90 -1.53
CA GLY A 117 8.62 -8.99 -0.86
C GLY A 117 9.74 -8.45 0.02
N PHE A 118 10.58 -9.34 0.54
CA PHE A 118 11.62 -8.96 1.49
C PHE A 118 12.92 -8.58 0.77
N ILE A 119 13.54 -7.48 1.18
CA ILE A 119 14.92 -7.15 0.84
C ILE A 119 15.82 -7.98 1.77
N ASP A 120 16.69 -8.83 1.24
CA ASP A 120 17.62 -9.65 2.02
C ASP A 120 19.03 -9.55 1.42
N GLU A 121 19.76 -8.52 1.84
CA GLU A 121 21.15 -8.29 1.39
C GLU A 121 22.14 -9.35 1.87
N SER A 122 21.75 -10.20 2.83
CA SER A 122 22.61 -11.28 3.32
C SER A 122 22.72 -12.46 2.35
N ASP A 123 21.75 -12.64 1.46
CA ASP A 123 21.77 -13.59 0.34
C ASP A 123 22.01 -12.82 -0.96
N VAL A 124 23.28 -12.77 -1.39
CA VAL A 124 23.70 -12.01 -2.59
C VAL A 124 22.93 -12.46 -3.85
N SER A 125 22.77 -13.77 -4.05
CA SER A 125 22.11 -14.29 -5.25
C SER A 125 20.62 -13.92 -5.27
N TYR A 126 19.94 -13.98 -4.12
CA TYR A 126 18.57 -13.54 -3.98
C TYR A 126 18.44 -12.02 -4.21
N SER A 127 19.34 -11.25 -3.61
CA SER A 127 19.34 -9.79 -3.71
C SER A 127 19.50 -9.30 -5.15
N GLU A 128 20.46 -9.89 -5.91
CA GLU A 128 20.66 -9.57 -7.33
C GLU A 128 19.40 -9.88 -8.17
N ILE A 129 18.79 -11.05 -7.99
CA ILE A 129 17.58 -11.44 -8.71
C ILE A 129 16.39 -10.54 -8.33
N PHE A 130 16.24 -10.25 -7.05
CA PHE A 130 15.18 -9.37 -6.56
C PHE A 130 15.31 -7.96 -7.16
N TYR A 131 16.52 -7.41 -7.16
CA TYR A 131 16.84 -6.13 -7.78
C TYR A 131 16.45 -6.09 -9.26
N GLU A 132 16.92 -7.09 -10.06
CA GLU A 132 16.61 -7.20 -11.49
C GLU A 132 15.08 -7.25 -11.75
N ARG A 133 14.33 -7.95 -10.91
CA ARG A 133 12.87 -8.05 -11.00
C ARG A 133 12.21 -6.70 -10.75
N ILE A 134 12.61 -5.99 -9.71
CA ILE A 134 12.05 -4.66 -9.40
C ILE A 134 12.37 -3.68 -10.53
N VAL A 135 13.60 -3.68 -11.05
CA VAL A 135 13.97 -2.87 -12.23
C VAL A 135 13.06 -3.18 -13.42
N SER A 136 12.89 -4.46 -13.75
CA SER A 136 12.02 -4.89 -14.86
C SER A 136 10.57 -4.43 -14.71
N LEU A 137 10.02 -4.46 -13.49
CA LEU A 137 8.65 -3.98 -13.23
C LEU A 137 8.56 -2.45 -13.27
N ALA A 138 9.60 -1.76 -12.81
CA ALA A 138 9.69 -0.30 -12.84
C ALA A 138 9.84 0.22 -14.28
N ASP A 139 10.65 -0.44 -15.10
CA ASP A 139 10.77 -0.15 -16.54
C ASP A 139 9.41 -0.29 -17.22
N ALA A 140 8.71 -1.42 -16.99
CA ALA A 140 7.39 -1.67 -17.56
C ALA A 140 6.33 -0.63 -17.09
N ALA A 141 6.42 -0.15 -15.87
CA ALA A 141 5.58 0.95 -15.36
C ALA A 141 5.95 2.27 -16.05
N GLY A 142 7.24 2.60 -16.11
CA GLY A 142 7.76 3.82 -16.73
C GLY A 142 7.42 3.93 -18.20
N GLU A 143 7.49 2.84 -18.97
CA GLU A 143 7.06 2.79 -20.38
C GLU A 143 5.58 3.14 -20.58
N LYS A 144 4.78 3.03 -19.53
CA LYS A 144 3.34 3.34 -19.52
C LYS A 144 3.02 4.68 -18.84
N ASP A 145 4.01 5.50 -18.53
CA ASP A 145 3.87 6.77 -17.80
C ASP A 145 3.19 6.60 -16.41
N ILE A 146 3.33 5.44 -15.77
CA ILE A 146 2.91 5.20 -14.39
C ILE A 146 4.13 4.93 -13.49
N MET A 147 3.95 5.01 -12.19
CA MET A 147 4.98 4.77 -11.19
C MET A 147 4.61 3.57 -10.33
N LEU A 148 5.55 2.65 -10.18
CA LEU A 148 5.48 1.56 -9.20
C LEU A 148 5.71 2.12 -7.80
N LEU A 149 4.80 1.83 -6.87
CA LEU A 149 4.96 2.15 -5.46
C LEU A 149 5.19 0.87 -4.66
N LEU A 150 6.34 0.78 -3.99
CA LEU A 150 6.62 -0.30 -3.05
C LEU A 150 5.93 0.02 -1.72
N GLU A 151 5.13 -0.91 -1.20
CA GLU A 151 4.52 -0.74 0.11
C GLU A 151 5.48 -1.13 1.22
N THR A 152 5.61 -0.26 2.24
CA THR A 152 6.53 -0.47 3.37
C THR A 152 6.03 -1.52 4.35
N GLY A 153 6.99 -2.13 5.09
CA GLY A 153 6.72 -2.94 6.26
C GLY A 153 7.63 -4.16 6.43
N GLN A 154 8.19 -4.68 5.36
CA GLN A 154 8.96 -5.93 5.38
C GLN A 154 10.44 -5.69 5.65
N GLU A 155 10.89 -4.48 5.53
CA GLU A 155 12.27 -4.00 5.72
C GLU A 155 12.30 -2.78 6.65
N THR A 156 13.48 -2.42 7.14
CA THR A 156 13.68 -1.13 7.81
C THR A 156 13.68 0.01 6.79
N ALA A 157 13.45 1.22 7.27
CA ALA A 157 13.49 2.40 6.39
C ALA A 157 14.88 2.62 5.77
N GLU A 158 15.93 2.29 6.49
CA GLU A 158 17.31 2.38 6.02
C GLU A 158 17.61 1.34 4.92
N GLU A 159 17.16 0.10 5.10
CA GLU A 159 17.28 -0.96 4.07
C GLU A 159 16.55 -0.53 2.79
N LEU A 160 15.29 -0.08 2.90
CA LEU A 160 14.52 0.38 1.74
C LEU A 160 15.15 1.62 1.09
N ARG A 161 15.62 2.58 1.88
CA ARG A 161 16.32 3.77 1.34
C ARG A 161 17.53 3.36 0.53
N ASN A 162 18.41 2.51 1.08
CA ASN A 162 19.62 2.06 0.41
C ASN A 162 19.29 1.36 -0.91
N PHE A 163 18.27 0.50 -0.90
CA PHE A 163 17.76 -0.17 -2.08
C PHE A 163 17.23 0.81 -3.14
N LEU A 164 16.47 1.84 -2.73
CA LEU A 164 15.94 2.86 -3.65
C LEU A 164 17.02 3.79 -4.20
N GLU A 165 18.05 4.12 -3.39
CA GLU A 165 19.22 4.90 -3.81
C GLU A 165 20.06 4.11 -4.84
N GLU A 166 20.23 2.80 -4.66
CA GLU A 166 20.93 1.93 -5.61
C GLU A 166 20.16 1.77 -6.92
N LEU A 167 18.84 1.60 -6.83
CA LEU A 167 17.97 1.52 -8.02
C LEU A 167 18.02 2.82 -8.85
N ASP A 168 18.03 3.98 -8.21
CA ASP A 168 17.97 5.33 -8.83
C ASP A 168 17.00 5.39 -10.03
N HIS A 169 15.81 4.83 -9.88
CA HIS A 169 14.86 4.62 -10.97
C HIS A 169 13.71 5.63 -10.94
N PRO A 170 13.45 6.39 -12.04
CA PRO A 170 12.46 7.48 -12.04
C PRO A 170 11.01 7.03 -11.88
N ALA A 171 10.69 5.77 -12.20
CA ALA A 171 9.34 5.22 -12.09
C ALA A 171 9.12 4.38 -10.81
N ILE A 172 9.90 4.62 -9.76
CA ILE A 172 9.72 3.99 -8.44
C ILE A 172 9.44 5.04 -7.37
N GLY A 173 8.52 4.70 -6.48
CA GLY A 173 8.21 5.45 -5.26
C GLY A 173 7.76 4.52 -4.14
N VAL A 174 7.23 5.11 -3.09
CA VAL A 174 6.79 4.40 -1.88
C VAL A 174 5.32 4.70 -1.59
N ASN A 175 4.54 3.65 -1.36
CA ASN A 175 3.29 3.69 -0.62
C ASN A 175 3.62 3.39 0.84
N PHE A 176 3.63 4.40 1.70
CA PHE A 176 4.09 4.25 3.07
C PHE A 176 2.94 3.82 3.99
N ASP A 177 3.09 2.65 4.61
CA ASP A 177 2.20 2.17 5.66
C ASP A 177 2.91 2.24 7.03
N PRO A 178 2.48 3.16 7.92
CA PRO A 178 3.09 3.32 9.24
C PRO A 178 2.83 2.13 10.17
N ALA A 179 1.68 1.44 10.02
CA ALA A 179 1.34 0.31 10.87
C ALA A 179 2.16 -0.93 10.51
N ASN A 180 2.49 -1.13 9.23
CA ASN A 180 3.34 -2.24 8.82
C ASN A 180 4.73 -2.17 9.47
N MET A 181 5.31 -0.97 9.67
CA MET A 181 6.55 -0.81 10.42
C MET A 181 6.45 -1.36 11.86
N ILE A 182 5.26 -1.29 12.46
CA ILE A 182 4.97 -1.81 13.81
C ILE A 182 4.63 -3.30 13.77
N LEU A 183 3.81 -3.73 12.80
CA LEU A 183 3.35 -5.11 12.65
C LEU A 183 4.51 -6.07 12.38
N TYR A 184 5.46 -5.67 11.53
CA TYR A 184 6.67 -6.43 11.19
C TYR A 184 7.85 -6.18 12.14
N ASP A 185 7.69 -5.30 13.13
CA ASP A 185 8.77 -4.89 14.06
C ASP A 185 10.00 -4.29 13.36
N LYS A 186 9.78 -3.42 12.37
CA LYS A 186 10.81 -2.86 11.49
C LYS A 186 11.19 -1.39 11.79
N GLY A 187 10.74 -0.85 12.91
CA GLY A 187 11.18 0.47 13.35
C GLY A 187 10.07 1.40 13.83
N ASN A 188 10.42 2.67 13.93
CA ASN A 188 9.51 3.75 14.31
C ASN A 188 8.93 4.40 13.03
N PRO A 189 7.60 4.42 12.82
CA PRO A 189 7.02 4.94 11.59
C PRO A 189 7.27 6.45 11.36
N ILE A 190 7.45 7.24 12.44
CA ILE A 190 7.73 8.68 12.32
C ILE A 190 9.16 8.92 11.82
N GLU A 191 10.12 8.16 12.30
CA GLU A 191 11.51 8.22 11.82
C GLU A 191 11.60 7.65 10.41
N ALA A 192 10.94 6.52 10.16
CA ALA A 192 10.93 5.86 8.87
C ALA A 192 10.38 6.76 7.74
N VAL A 193 9.25 7.45 7.96
CA VAL A 193 8.69 8.34 6.93
C VAL A 193 9.58 9.55 6.63
N ARG A 194 10.40 9.99 7.58
CA ARG A 194 11.43 11.05 7.34
C ARG A 194 12.54 10.54 6.45
N VAL A 195 13.04 9.32 6.73
CA VAL A 195 14.11 8.68 5.93
C VAL A 195 13.65 8.48 4.49
N LEU A 196 12.40 8.04 4.29
CA LEU A 196 11.83 7.71 2.98
C LEU A 196 11.15 8.90 2.27
N ALA A 197 11.15 10.10 2.87
CA ALA A 197 10.44 11.27 2.38
C ALA A 197 10.60 11.56 0.87
N PRO A 198 11.78 11.42 0.23
CA PRO A 198 11.96 11.70 -1.20
C PRO A 198 11.10 10.81 -2.11
N TRP A 199 10.82 9.58 -1.69
CA TRP A 199 10.09 8.57 -2.49
C TRP A 199 8.63 8.43 -2.12
N VAL A 200 8.17 8.92 -0.96
CA VAL A 200 6.78 8.75 -0.50
C VAL A 200 5.83 9.53 -1.41
N LYS A 201 4.91 8.81 -2.05
CA LYS A 201 3.88 9.35 -2.95
C LYS A 201 2.46 9.11 -2.44
N HIS A 202 2.28 8.10 -1.62
CA HIS A 202 0.99 7.67 -1.10
C HIS A 202 1.14 7.17 0.34
N ILE A 203 0.10 7.31 1.15
CA ILE A 203 0.10 6.89 2.55
C ILE A 203 -1.09 5.97 2.81
N HIS A 204 -0.85 4.83 3.43
CA HIS A 204 -1.89 4.09 4.12
C HIS A 204 -2.10 4.65 5.53
N VAL A 205 -3.36 4.88 5.86
CA VAL A 205 -3.77 5.28 7.21
C VAL A 205 -4.23 4.02 7.95
N LYS A 206 -3.31 3.42 8.66
CA LYS A 206 -3.45 2.17 9.39
C LYS A 206 -2.71 2.28 10.72
N ASP A 207 -3.18 1.63 11.77
CA ASP A 207 -2.57 1.70 13.10
C ASP A 207 -2.44 0.32 13.74
N ALA A 208 -1.43 0.16 14.57
CA ALA A 208 -1.12 -1.13 15.17
C ALA A 208 -0.44 -0.98 16.54
N ASN A 209 -0.47 -2.05 17.30
CA ASN A 209 0.34 -2.26 18.48
C ASN A 209 1.43 -3.30 18.18
N ARG A 210 2.65 -3.01 18.61
CA ARG A 210 3.80 -3.89 18.49
C ARG A 210 3.57 -5.19 19.28
N THR A 211 4.06 -6.28 18.73
CA THR A 211 4.07 -7.56 19.46
C THR A 211 4.92 -7.47 20.73
N THR A 212 4.53 -8.25 21.74
CA THR A 212 5.35 -8.49 22.94
C THR A 212 6.21 -9.74 22.82
N GLN A 213 6.06 -10.50 21.72
CA GLN A 213 6.77 -11.75 21.45
C GLN A 213 7.56 -11.61 20.15
N PRO A 214 8.89 -11.40 20.21
CA PRO A 214 9.72 -11.28 19.00
C PRO A 214 9.46 -12.42 18.00
N GLY A 215 9.42 -12.10 16.69
CA GLY A 215 9.15 -13.07 15.63
C GLY A 215 7.66 -13.40 15.42
N THR A 216 6.75 -12.67 16.07
CA THR A 216 5.30 -12.77 15.82
C THR A 216 4.73 -11.45 15.35
N TRP A 217 3.54 -11.50 14.74
CA TRP A 217 2.83 -10.30 14.31
C TRP A 217 2.50 -9.35 15.47
N GLY A 218 2.59 -8.06 15.20
CA GLY A 218 1.86 -7.05 15.96
C GLY A 218 0.35 -7.21 15.82
N THR A 219 -0.41 -6.31 16.42
CA THR A 219 -1.88 -6.34 16.35
C THR A 219 -2.40 -5.05 15.74
N GLU A 220 -3.06 -5.15 14.60
CA GLU A 220 -3.72 -4.02 13.96
C GLU A 220 -4.94 -3.56 14.80
N VAL A 221 -5.06 -2.25 14.95
CA VAL A 221 -6.15 -1.59 15.70
C VAL A 221 -6.74 -0.43 14.90
N PRO A 222 -7.95 0.07 15.23
CA PRO A 222 -8.50 1.26 14.58
C PRO A 222 -7.57 2.46 14.67
N TRP A 223 -7.48 3.26 13.61
CA TRP A 223 -6.62 4.44 13.53
C TRP A 223 -6.74 5.36 14.73
N GLY A 224 -5.60 5.69 15.35
CA GLY A 224 -5.47 6.50 16.55
C GLY A 224 -5.65 5.74 17.88
N ASN A 225 -5.76 4.41 17.83
CA ASN A 225 -5.80 3.56 19.03
C ASN A 225 -4.48 2.78 19.25
N GLY A 226 -3.53 2.90 18.33
CA GLY A 226 -2.28 2.17 18.34
C GLY A 226 -1.05 3.02 18.62
N GLN A 227 0.08 2.54 18.15
CA GLN A 227 1.42 3.08 18.44
C GLN A 227 2.02 3.88 17.29
N VAL A 228 1.28 4.12 16.19
CA VAL A 228 1.70 5.02 15.11
C VAL A 228 1.84 6.46 15.59
N GLN A 229 1.15 6.83 16.70
CA GLN A 229 1.12 8.19 17.22
C GLN A 229 0.56 9.18 16.18
N SER A 230 -0.68 8.95 15.78
CA SER A 230 -1.36 9.57 14.63
C SER A 230 -1.16 11.09 14.49
N GLU A 231 -1.24 11.86 15.59
CA GLU A 231 -1.05 13.32 15.55
C GLU A 231 0.40 13.70 15.19
N ALA A 232 1.38 13.02 15.82
CA ALA A 232 2.80 13.24 15.53
C ALA A 232 3.15 12.80 14.11
N PHE A 233 2.58 11.68 13.64
CA PHE A 233 2.75 11.20 12.27
C PHE A 233 2.21 12.20 11.25
N LEU A 234 0.96 12.67 11.40
CA LEU A 234 0.37 13.68 10.52
C LEU A 234 1.11 15.03 10.55
N LYS A 235 1.66 15.41 11.70
CA LYS A 235 2.54 16.58 11.81
C LYS A 235 3.80 16.36 10.97
N THR A 236 4.44 15.19 11.08
CA THR A 236 5.64 14.84 10.33
C THR A 236 5.40 14.85 8.82
N LEU A 237 4.24 14.36 8.33
CA LEU A 237 3.88 14.46 6.91
C LEU A 237 3.90 15.92 6.42
N GLY A 238 3.41 16.85 7.23
CA GLY A 238 3.49 18.28 6.92
C GLY A 238 4.92 18.83 6.92
N GLU A 239 5.76 18.37 7.84
CA GLU A 239 7.17 18.81 7.95
C GLU A 239 8.03 18.33 6.77
N ILE A 240 7.75 17.12 6.23
CA ILE A 240 8.45 16.58 5.05
C ILE A 240 7.86 17.06 3.71
N GLY A 241 6.81 17.88 3.75
CA GLY A 241 6.18 18.42 2.55
C GLY A 241 5.38 17.41 1.74
N PHE A 242 4.84 16.35 2.38
CA PHE A 242 3.99 15.38 1.70
C PHE A 242 2.74 16.05 1.09
N ASP A 243 2.42 15.72 -0.17
CA ASP A 243 1.32 16.30 -0.95
C ASP A 243 0.37 15.27 -1.57
N GLY A 244 0.53 14.00 -1.23
CA GLY A 244 -0.25 12.86 -1.76
C GLY A 244 -1.58 12.63 -1.03
N THR A 245 -2.11 11.42 -1.16
CA THR A 245 -3.38 10.96 -0.58
C THR A 245 -3.15 10.14 0.69
N LEU A 246 -4.06 10.29 1.64
CA LEU A 246 -4.18 9.47 2.84
C LEU A 246 -5.29 8.42 2.62
N ALA A 247 -4.95 7.18 2.29
CA ALA A 247 -5.92 6.11 2.07
C ALA A 247 -6.09 5.27 3.35
N ILE A 248 -7.28 5.28 3.91
CA ILE A 248 -7.59 4.49 5.10
C ILE A 248 -7.56 3.02 4.75
N GLU A 249 -6.70 2.29 5.43
CA GLU A 249 -6.61 0.84 5.33
C GLU A 249 -7.00 0.19 6.66
N ARG A 250 -7.75 -0.90 6.55
CA ARG A 250 -8.16 -1.73 7.67
C ARG A 250 -8.25 -3.18 7.23
N GLU A 251 -7.43 -4.07 7.78
CA GLU A 251 -7.36 -5.47 7.37
C GLU A 251 -7.76 -6.43 8.49
N ALA A 252 -7.77 -5.99 9.76
CA ALA A 252 -8.24 -6.76 10.90
C ALA A 252 -9.56 -6.22 11.47
N GLY A 253 -10.14 -6.89 12.44
CA GLY A 253 -11.39 -6.51 13.10
C GLY A 253 -12.66 -6.89 12.31
N ASP A 254 -13.79 -6.87 12.99
CA ASP A 254 -15.08 -7.31 12.45
C ASP A 254 -15.93 -6.15 11.92
N ASP A 255 -15.84 -4.96 12.52
CA ASP A 255 -16.56 -3.76 12.07
C ASP A 255 -15.71 -2.88 11.15
N ARG A 256 -15.42 -3.37 9.95
CA ARG A 256 -14.61 -2.65 8.95
C ARG A 256 -15.19 -1.29 8.60
N PHE A 257 -16.51 -1.21 8.40
CA PHE A 257 -17.17 0.04 8.08
C PHE A 257 -17.07 1.06 9.21
N GLY A 258 -17.33 0.64 10.47
CA GLY A 258 -17.21 1.49 11.64
C GLY A 258 -15.80 2.00 11.85
N ASP A 259 -14.78 1.14 11.71
CA ASP A 259 -13.38 1.49 11.85
C ASP A 259 -12.90 2.48 10.77
N VAL A 260 -13.28 2.26 9.50
CA VAL A 260 -12.97 3.17 8.39
C VAL A 260 -13.66 4.53 8.59
N LYS A 261 -14.93 4.52 9.01
CA LYS A 261 -15.67 5.75 9.31
C LYS A 261 -15.01 6.53 10.46
N LEU A 262 -14.63 5.85 11.53
CA LEU A 262 -13.93 6.46 12.67
C LEU A 262 -12.60 7.09 12.24
N ALA A 263 -11.82 6.41 11.41
CA ALA A 263 -10.57 6.94 10.88
C ALA A 263 -10.80 8.20 10.03
N ALA A 264 -11.83 8.20 9.17
CA ALA A 264 -12.20 9.37 8.35
C ALA A 264 -12.62 10.57 9.21
N GLU A 265 -13.41 10.34 10.26
CA GLU A 265 -13.83 11.37 11.22
C GLU A 265 -12.62 11.95 11.97
N ARG A 266 -11.71 11.10 12.47
CA ARG A 266 -10.48 11.53 13.15
C ARG A 266 -9.58 12.35 12.24
N LEU A 267 -9.35 11.90 11.01
CA LEU A 267 -8.53 12.62 10.02
C LEU A 267 -9.15 13.97 9.65
N SER A 268 -10.46 14.04 9.44
CA SER A 268 -11.14 15.28 9.05
C SER A 268 -11.22 16.31 10.17
N SER A 269 -11.06 15.88 11.43
CA SER A 269 -11.01 16.77 12.61
C SER A 269 -9.64 17.44 12.79
N VAL A 270 -8.61 16.98 12.12
CA VAL A 270 -7.26 17.58 12.13
C VAL A 270 -7.26 18.73 11.11
N GLY A 271 -7.60 19.93 11.56
CA GLY A 271 -7.66 21.16 10.75
C GLY A 271 -6.29 21.81 10.53
#